data_9c3b4423e581b5cb8f68a5e660a24dd2
#
_entry.id   9c3b4423e581b5cb8f68a5e660a24dd2
#
_cell.length_a   1.000
_cell.length_b   1.000
_cell.length_c   1.000
_cell.angle_alpha   90.00
_cell.angle_beta   90.00
_cell.angle_gamma   90.00
#
_symmetry.space_group_name_H-M   'P 1'
#
loop_
_entity.id
_entity.type
_entity.pdbx_description
1 polymer ?
#
loop_
_entity_poly.entity_id
_entity_poly.type
_entity_poly.pdbx_seq_one_letter_code
_entity_poly.pdbx_strand_id
1 'polypeptide(L)'
;MTSKQWMLIALAVILGSLSLYLNRDRFTGHEVQILHRSRPLRTGFSGSQKTEPIFFAFDRTLALTSLMVIPVSATETNKYPHPIWHLVSDSNSVPITDFAYGAPVEGMRPAVQGATPDPLEPGVKYRLVIEAGKIKAEHDFTPVSGML
;
A
#
# COMPACT_ATOMS: atom_id res chain seq x y z
N MET A 1 30.44 27.70 -34.36
CA MET A 1 30.24 26.36 -33.80
C MET A 1 30.68 25.31 -34.80
N THR A 2 31.56 24.42 -34.38
CA THR A 2 32.04 23.34 -35.23
C THR A 2 31.04 22.19 -35.29
N SER A 3 31.03 21.43 -36.38
CA SER A 3 30.13 20.28 -36.55
C SER A 3 30.19 19.28 -35.38
N LYS A 4 31.35 19.14 -34.77
CA LYS A 4 31.55 18.30 -33.56
C LYS A 4 30.75 18.78 -32.34
N GLN A 5 30.63 20.11 -32.16
CA GLN A 5 29.85 20.69 -31.06
C GLN A 5 28.34 20.47 -31.25
N TRP A 6 27.85 20.56 -32.49
CA TRP A 6 26.49 20.27 -32.83
C TRP A 6 26.13 18.79 -32.58
N MET A 7 27.06 17.88 -32.90
CA MET A 7 26.86 16.45 -32.66
C MET A 7 26.80 16.11 -31.18
N LEU A 8 27.60 16.77 -30.34
CA LEU A 8 27.56 16.57 -28.88
C LEU A 8 26.24 17.10 -28.29
N ILE A 9 25.77 18.26 -28.75
CA ILE A 9 24.51 18.82 -28.33
C ILE A 9 23.34 17.90 -28.71
N ALA A 10 23.33 17.42 -29.94
CA ALA A 10 22.30 16.48 -30.42
C ALA A 10 22.32 15.17 -29.58
N LEU A 11 23.48 14.65 -29.28
CA LEU A 11 23.64 13.46 -28.43
C LEU A 11 23.10 13.71 -27.02
N ALA A 12 23.45 14.85 -26.42
CA ALA A 12 22.97 15.23 -25.08
C ALA A 12 21.43 15.36 -25.04
N VAL A 13 20.83 15.97 -26.06
CA VAL A 13 19.36 16.10 -26.17
C VAL A 13 18.70 14.73 -26.30
N ILE A 14 19.25 13.85 -27.13
CA ILE A 14 18.71 12.49 -27.30
C ILE A 14 18.79 11.70 -26.00
N LEU A 15 19.93 11.72 -25.31
CA LEU A 15 20.10 11.02 -24.04
C LEU A 15 19.20 11.62 -22.94
N GLY A 16 19.07 12.94 -22.88
CA GLY A 16 18.17 13.61 -21.96
C GLY A 16 16.69 13.27 -22.20
N SER A 17 16.27 13.28 -23.46
CA SER A 17 14.90 12.89 -23.86
C SER A 17 14.62 11.42 -23.54
N LEU A 18 15.58 10.54 -23.83
CA LEU A 18 15.46 9.12 -23.52
C LEU A 18 15.38 8.88 -22.01
N SER A 19 16.20 9.59 -21.22
CA SER A 19 16.16 9.52 -19.77
C SER A 19 14.81 9.99 -19.20
N LEU A 20 14.28 11.10 -19.71
CA LEU A 20 12.94 11.60 -19.34
C LEU A 20 11.84 10.60 -19.74
N TYR A 21 11.95 10.01 -20.91
CA TYR A 21 10.97 9.01 -21.38
C TYR A 21 10.97 7.76 -20.50
N LEU A 22 12.15 7.23 -20.18
CA LEU A 22 12.29 6.04 -19.31
C LEU A 22 11.91 6.30 -17.85
N ASN A 23 12.10 7.54 -17.37
CA ASN A 23 11.76 7.94 -16.00
C ASN A 23 10.43 8.69 -15.90
N ARG A 24 9.65 8.79 -16.97
CA ARG A 24 8.39 9.55 -16.95
C ARG A 24 7.44 9.09 -15.86
N ASP A 25 7.46 7.79 -15.54
CA ASP A 25 6.61 7.20 -14.50
C ASP A 25 6.96 7.71 -13.09
N ARG A 26 8.19 8.18 -12.90
CA ARG A 26 8.61 8.86 -11.65
C ARG A 26 8.09 10.29 -11.57
N PHE A 27 7.93 10.97 -12.71
CA PHE A 27 7.47 12.36 -12.75
C PHE A 27 5.95 12.48 -12.89
N THR A 28 5.28 11.47 -13.43
CA THR A 28 3.82 11.41 -13.56
C THR A 28 3.15 10.58 -12.47
N GLY A 29 3.93 9.90 -11.65
CA GLY A 29 3.42 9.14 -10.50
C GLY A 29 2.77 10.10 -9.50
N HIS A 30 1.47 10.27 -9.62
CA HIS A 30 0.67 10.83 -8.54
C HIS A 30 0.74 9.81 -7.40
N GLU A 31 1.63 10.07 -6.47
CA GLU A 31 1.77 9.27 -5.26
C GLU A 31 0.43 9.23 -4.54
N VAL A 32 -0.09 8.03 -4.36
CA VAL A 32 -1.34 7.84 -3.63
C VAL A 32 -1.08 8.12 -2.16
N GLN A 33 -1.81 9.07 -1.60
CA GLN A 33 -1.73 9.36 -0.17
C GLN A 33 -2.68 8.43 0.58
N ILE A 34 -2.13 7.70 1.52
CA ILE A 34 -2.86 6.80 2.40
C ILE A 34 -2.89 7.43 3.78
N LEU A 35 -4.08 7.59 4.32
CA LEU A 35 -4.30 8.03 5.69
C LEU A 35 -4.83 6.85 6.51
N HIS A 36 -4.37 6.73 7.73
CA HIS A 36 -4.92 5.77 8.68
C HIS A 36 -5.55 6.50 9.87
N ARG A 37 -6.60 5.92 10.42
CA ARG A 37 -7.29 6.42 11.60
C ARG A 37 -7.67 5.27 12.49
N SER A 38 -7.26 5.35 13.75
CA SER A 38 -7.76 4.48 14.81
C SER A 38 -9.04 5.06 15.40
N ARG A 39 -10.01 4.21 15.68
CA ARG A 39 -11.22 4.60 16.41
C ARG A 39 -11.24 3.91 17.75
N PRO A 40 -11.47 4.64 18.86
CA PRO A 40 -11.62 4.00 20.16
C PRO A 40 -12.83 3.07 20.13
N LEU A 41 -12.65 1.88 20.69
CA LEU A 41 -13.72 0.91 20.86
C LEU A 41 -14.79 1.51 21.78
N ARG A 42 -15.99 1.70 21.27
CA ARG A 42 -17.13 1.94 22.16
C ARG A 42 -17.36 0.69 23.01
N THR A 43 -17.38 0.87 24.32
CA THR A 43 -17.73 -0.14 25.31
C THR A 43 -19.03 -0.85 24.90
N GLY A 44 -18.94 -2.10 24.48
CA GLY A 44 -20.09 -2.90 24.05
C GLY A 44 -19.79 -4.03 23.08
N PHE A 45 -18.64 -4.01 22.42
CA PHE A 45 -18.18 -5.14 21.63
C PHE A 45 -17.17 -5.96 22.43
N SER A 46 -17.66 -6.98 23.10
CA SER A 46 -16.85 -8.00 23.76
C SER A 46 -16.20 -8.91 22.72
N GLY A 47 -15.14 -8.46 22.14
CA GLY A 47 -14.25 -9.26 21.29
C GLY A 47 -12.82 -9.06 21.72
N SER A 48 -12.03 -10.11 21.73
CA SER A 48 -10.61 -10.18 22.14
C SER A 48 -9.66 -9.28 21.32
N GLN A 49 -10.09 -8.12 20.87
CA GLN A 49 -9.22 -7.21 20.14
C GLN A 49 -8.38 -6.39 21.13
N LYS A 50 -7.09 -6.67 21.15
CA LYS A 50 -6.10 -5.94 21.96
C LYS A 50 -5.80 -4.54 21.44
N THR A 51 -6.23 -4.21 20.23
CA THR A 51 -5.95 -2.96 19.53
C THR A 51 -7.23 -2.29 19.06
N GLU A 52 -7.18 -0.98 18.93
CA GLU A 52 -8.26 -0.23 18.29
C GLU A 52 -8.39 -0.60 16.81
N PRO A 53 -9.60 -0.68 16.25
CA PRO A 53 -9.79 -0.90 14.83
C PRO A 53 -9.17 0.21 14.00
N ILE A 54 -8.44 -0.16 12.96
CA ILE A 54 -7.73 0.75 12.09
C ILE A 54 -8.45 0.85 10.75
N PHE A 55 -8.72 2.08 10.33
CA PHE A 55 -9.31 2.41 9.04
C PHE A 55 -8.27 3.09 8.17
N PHE A 56 -8.23 2.71 6.91
CA PHE A 56 -7.39 3.32 5.89
C PHE A 56 -8.25 4.05 4.89
N ALA A 57 -7.83 5.24 4.49
CA ALA A 57 -8.48 6.03 3.46
C ALA A 57 -7.48 6.49 2.41
N PHE A 58 -7.93 6.61 1.19
CA PHE A 58 -7.13 7.09 0.06
C PHE A 58 -7.55 8.50 -0.34
N ASP A 59 -6.64 9.26 -0.92
CA ASP A 59 -6.92 10.57 -1.51
C ASP A 59 -7.76 10.48 -2.81
N ARG A 60 -7.97 9.26 -3.31
CA ARG A 60 -8.73 8.97 -4.53
C ARG A 60 -9.38 7.61 -4.48
N THR A 61 -10.29 7.36 -5.42
CA THR A 61 -10.90 6.04 -5.62
C THR A 61 -9.92 5.11 -6.34
N LEU A 62 -9.67 3.93 -5.79
CA LEU A 62 -8.77 2.92 -6.33
C LEU A 62 -9.47 1.57 -6.46
N ALA A 63 -9.27 0.92 -7.62
CA ALA A 63 -9.63 -0.48 -7.83
C ALA A 63 -8.41 -1.34 -7.46
N LEU A 64 -8.37 -1.85 -6.24
CA LEU A 64 -7.22 -2.61 -5.73
C LEU A 64 -7.09 -3.97 -6.42
N THR A 65 -5.88 -4.30 -6.84
CA THR A 65 -5.54 -5.64 -7.35
C THR A 65 -4.86 -6.49 -6.29
N SER A 66 -4.16 -5.88 -5.34
CA SER A 66 -3.54 -6.56 -4.20
C SER A 66 -3.49 -5.62 -2.99
N LEU A 67 -3.68 -6.20 -1.82
CA LEU A 67 -3.59 -5.52 -0.54
C LEU A 67 -2.88 -6.45 0.44
N MET A 68 -1.85 -5.95 1.10
CA MET A 68 -1.02 -6.75 1.99
C MET A 68 -0.58 -5.91 3.19
N VAL A 69 -0.58 -6.51 4.37
CA VAL A 69 -0.04 -5.92 5.59
C VAL A 69 1.07 -6.82 6.12
N ILE A 70 2.24 -6.25 6.34
CA ILE A 70 3.43 -6.96 6.80
C ILE A 70 4.06 -6.23 7.99
N PRO A 71 4.62 -6.94 8.97
CA PRO A 71 5.43 -6.32 10.01
C PRO A 71 6.71 -5.71 9.40
N VAL A 72 7.05 -4.48 9.76
CA VAL A 72 8.24 -3.81 9.23
C VAL A 72 9.52 -4.56 9.65
N SER A 73 9.56 -5.12 10.85
CA SER A 73 10.67 -5.94 11.32
C SER A 73 10.95 -7.17 10.45
N ALA A 74 9.90 -7.76 9.88
CA ALA A 74 10.05 -8.90 8.97
C ALA A 74 10.66 -8.49 7.62
N THR A 75 10.48 -7.25 7.17
CA THR A 75 11.08 -6.75 5.93
C THR A 75 12.59 -6.53 6.06
N GLU A 76 13.09 -6.28 7.26
CA GLU A 76 14.52 -6.09 7.52
C GLU A 76 15.29 -7.41 7.54
N THR A 77 14.63 -8.49 7.95
CA THR A 77 15.24 -9.81 8.11
C THR A 77 15.01 -10.75 6.92
N ASN A 78 13.98 -10.50 6.12
CA ASN A 78 13.60 -11.39 5.03
C ASN A 78 13.24 -10.58 3.78
N LYS A 79 13.78 -10.98 2.65
CA LYS A 79 13.48 -10.39 1.34
C LYS A 79 11.99 -10.59 0.94
N TYR A 80 11.38 -11.68 1.39
CA TYR A 80 9.99 -12.03 1.14
C TYR A 80 9.26 -12.27 2.46
N PRO A 81 8.90 -11.21 3.19
CA PRO A 81 8.24 -11.35 4.47
C PRO A 81 6.84 -11.94 4.31
N HIS A 82 6.44 -12.76 5.27
CA HIS A 82 5.09 -13.33 5.28
C HIS A 82 4.06 -12.29 5.71
N PRO A 83 3.04 -11.99 4.87
CA PRO A 83 2.03 -11.03 5.24
C PRO A 83 1.10 -11.58 6.33
N ILE A 84 0.68 -10.73 7.25
CA ILE A 84 -0.33 -11.05 8.26
C ILE A 84 -1.76 -10.91 7.72
N TRP A 85 -1.92 -10.17 6.65
CA TRP A 85 -3.18 -10.03 5.93
C TRP A 85 -2.88 -9.79 4.45
N HIS A 86 -3.43 -10.61 3.59
CA HIS A 86 -3.20 -10.53 2.15
C HIS A 86 -4.49 -10.82 1.39
N LEU A 87 -4.95 -9.84 0.64
CA LEU A 87 -6.08 -9.93 -0.26
C LEU A 87 -5.64 -9.72 -1.71
N VAL A 88 -6.28 -10.41 -2.62
CA VAL A 88 -6.08 -10.28 -4.06
C VAL A 88 -7.41 -10.05 -4.76
N SER A 89 -7.39 -9.34 -5.88
CA SER A 89 -8.58 -9.10 -6.68
C SER A 89 -8.95 -10.34 -7.49
N ASP A 90 -10.24 -10.58 -7.57
CA ASP A 90 -10.86 -11.68 -8.32
C ASP A 90 -11.37 -11.22 -9.70
N SER A 91 -10.60 -10.41 -10.40
CA SER A 91 -10.90 -9.79 -11.71
C SER A 91 -12.01 -8.72 -11.70
N ASN A 92 -12.76 -8.62 -10.62
CA ASN A 92 -13.89 -7.70 -10.46
C ASN A 92 -13.66 -6.71 -9.30
N SER A 93 -12.43 -6.20 -9.17
CA SER A 93 -12.16 -5.22 -8.12
C SER A 93 -13.08 -3.99 -8.25
N VAL A 94 -13.79 -3.70 -7.19
CA VAL A 94 -14.66 -2.54 -7.12
C VAL A 94 -13.85 -1.33 -6.65
N PRO A 95 -13.97 -0.16 -7.29
CA PRO A 95 -13.29 1.03 -6.82
C PRO A 95 -13.74 1.40 -5.40
N ILE A 96 -12.77 1.59 -4.50
CA ILE A 96 -12.99 1.96 -3.12
C ILE A 96 -12.18 3.19 -2.73
N THR A 97 -12.64 3.92 -1.72
CA THR A 97 -11.95 5.07 -1.15
C THR A 97 -11.38 4.80 0.23
N ASP A 98 -11.91 3.81 0.92
CA ASP A 98 -11.54 3.44 2.28
C ASP A 98 -11.80 1.96 2.56
N PHE A 99 -11.15 1.43 3.57
CA PHE A 99 -11.39 0.09 4.10
C PHE A 99 -10.89 -0.03 5.54
N ALA A 100 -11.33 -1.06 6.25
CA ALA A 100 -10.86 -1.37 7.60
C ALA A 100 -9.97 -2.61 7.60
N TYR A 101 -8.95 -2.64 8.46
CA TYR A 101 -8.12 -3.81 8.65
C TYR A 101 -8.96 -5.02 9.08
N GLY A 102 -8.77 -6.14 8.41
CA GLY A 102 -9.44 -7.40 8.71
C GLY A 102 -10.90 -7.48 8.24
N ALA A 103 -11.46 -6.41 7.70
CA ALA A 103 -12.80 -6.43 7.14
C ALA A 103 -12.80 -6.95 5.69
N PRO A 104 -13.90 -7.57 5.23
CA PRO A 104 -14.05 -7.92 3.84
C PRO A 104 -13.97 -6.70 2.94
N VAL A 105 -13.20 -6.78 1.87
CA VAL A 105 -13.13 -5.74 0.83
C VAL A 105 -13.85 -6.26 -0.41
N GLU A 106 -14.81 -5.48 -0.90
CA GLU A 106 -15.64 -5.89 -2.05
C GLU A 106 -14.78 -6.12 -3.29
N GLY A 107 -15.00 -7.25 -3.97
CA GLY A 107 -14.25 -7.65 -5.15
C GLY A 107 -12.87 -8.23 -4.85
N MET A 108 -12.52 -8.45 -3.60
CA MET A 108 -11.26 -9.07 -3.17
C MET A 108 -11.50 -10.35 -2.37
N ARG A 109 -10.53 -11.23 -2.40
CA ARG A 109 -10.54 -12.49 -1.65
C ARG A 109 -9.17 -12.71 -0.97
N PRO A 110 -9.09 -13.52 0.08
CA PRO A 110 -7.80 -13.91 0.64
C PRO A 110 -6.91 -14.56 -0.41
N ALA A 111 -5.61 -14.22 -0.43
CA ALA A 111 -4.64 -14.82 -1.34
C ALA A 111 -4.49 -16.31 -1.10
N VAL A 112 -4.62 -16.75 0.16
CA VAL A 112 -4.70 -18.13 0.56
C VAL A 112 -6.12 -18.42 1.02
N GLN A 113 -6.75 -19.41 0.40
CA GLN A 113 -8.12 -19.79 0.74
C GLN A 113 -8.26 -20.18 2.21
N GLY A 114 -9.25 -19.60 2.88
CA GLY A 114 -9.49 -19.83 4.30
C GLY A 114 -8.57 -19.09 5.26
N ALA A 115 -7.62 -18.30 4.74
CA ALA A 115 -6.77 -17.48 5.58
C ALA A 115 -7.57 -16.33 6.23
N THR A 116 -7.34 -16.13 7.52
CA THR A 116 -7.89 -15.03 8.31
C THR A 116 -6.81 -14.01 8.62
N PRO A 117 -7.13 -12.72 8.76
CA PRO A 117 -6.14 -11.73 9.17
C PRO A 117 -5.65 -12.01 10.59
N ASP A 118 -4.35 -11.92 10.80
CA ASP A 118 -3.77 -12.03 12.12
C ASP A 118 -4.10 -10.78 12.96
N PRO A 119 -4.28 -10.91 14.27
CA PRO A 119 -4.52 -9.76 15.14
C PRO A 119 -3.30 -8.85 15.15
N LEU A 120 -3.53 -7.54 15.10
CA LEU A 120 -2.49 -6.53 15.23
C LEU A 120 -2.01 -6.45 16.70
N GLU A 121 -0.72 -6.27 16.88
CA GLU A 121 -0.13 -6.06 18.20
C GLU A 121 0.11 -4.56 18.42
N PRO A 122 -0.26 -4.03 19.61
CA PRO A 122 -0.03 -2.62 19.92
C PRO A 122 1.48 -2.32 20.00
N GLY A 123 1.87 -1.18 19.47
CA GLY A 123 3.27 -0.73 19.49
C GLY A 123 4.16 -1.37 18.42
N VAL A 124 3.67 -2.33 17.64
CA VAL A 124 4.39 -2.93 16.53
C VAL A 124 4.13 -2.13 15.25
N LYS A 125 5.20 -1.79 14.54
CA LYS A 125 5.10 -1.08 13.26
C LYS A 125 4.81 -2.04 12.12
N TYR A 126 3.74 -1.77 11.39
CA TYR A 126 3.31 -2.53 10.21
C TYR A 126 3.38 -1.67 8.96
N ARG A 127 3.50 -2.32 7.83
CA ARG A 127 3.46 -1.69 6.51
C ARG A 127 2.28 -2.21 5.72
N LEU A 128 1.41 -1.29 5.29
CA LEU A 128 0.38 -1.55 4.31
C LEU A 128 0.97 -1.36 2.92
N VAL A 129 0.86 -2.38 2.08
CA VAL A 129 1.25 -2.34 0.66
C VAL A 129 0.00 -2.56 -0.16
N ILE A 130 -0.31 -1.64 -1.04
CA ILE A 130 -1.43 -1.73 -1.98
C ILE A 130 -0.95 -1.67 -3.41
N GLU A 131 -1.62 -2.39 -4.27
CA GLU A 131 -1.44 -2.33 -5.71
C GLU A 131 -2.81 -2.12 -6.38
N ALA A 132 -2.86 -1.20 -7.30
CA ALA A 132 -4.05 -0.90 -8.11
C ALA A 132 -3.62 -0.78 -9.58
N GLY A 133 -3.57 -1.90 -10.29
CA GLY A 133 -3.03 -1.99 -11.64
C GLY A 133 -1.53 -1.67 -11.65
N LYS A 134 -1.16 -0.53 -12.22
CA LYS A 134 0.24 -0.04 -12.27
C LYS A 134 0.64 0.80 -11.07
N ILE A 135 -0.31 1.21 -10.24
CA ILE A 135 -0.08 2.03 -9.06
C ILE A 135 0.30 1.12 -7.90
N LYS A 136 1.40 1.44 -7.24
CA LYS A 136 1.84 0.80 -6.00
C LYS A 136 2.07 1.87 -4.95
N ALA A 137 1.52 1.67 -3.76
CA ALA A 137 1.70 2.57 -2.62
C ALA A 137 1.96 1.79 -1.35
N GLU A 138 2.72 2.40 -0.44
CA GLU A 138 3.06 1.85 0.86
C GLU A 138 2.73 2.88 1.94
N HIS A 139 2.31 2.41 3.10
CA HIS A 139 2.03 3.24 4.26
C HIS A 139 2.36 2.51 5.55
N ASP A 140 3.20 3.11 6.38
CA ASP A 140 3.56 2.55 7.67
C ASP A 140 2.60 3.05 8.75
N PHE A 141 2.19 2.17 9.64
CA PHE A 141 1.32 2.49 10.75
C PHE A 141 1.66 1.67 11.99
N THR A 142 1.34 2.21 13.16
CA THR A 142 1.54 1.55 14.44
C THR A 142 0.20 1.49 15.18
N PRO A 143 -0.35 0.29 15.44
CA PRO A 143 -1.57 0.15 16.22
C PRO A 143 -1.41 0.69 17.63
N VAL A 144 -2.46 1.28 18.14
CA VAL A 144 -2.52 1.78 19.53
C VAL A 144 -3.30 0.79 20.39
N SER A 145 -2.87 0.60 21.63
CA SER A 145 -3.60 -0.20 22.60
C SER A 145 -4.98 0.40 22.83
N GLY A 146 -6.03 -0.40 22.66
CA GLY A 146 -7.36 -0.01 23.07
C GLY A 146 -7.37 0.21 24.59
N MET A 147 -7.75 1.39 25.04
CA MET A 147 -7.93 1.61 26.48
C MET A 147 -9.08 0.71 26.96
N LEU A 148 -8.76 -0.14 27.91
CA LEU A 148 -9.74 -0.87 28.71
C LEU A 148 -10.50 0.11 29.61
#